data_356ba0da634b880bf36d73d8d3ce9c80
#
_entry.id   356ba0da634b880bf36d73d8d3ce9c80
#
_cell.length_a   1.000
_cell.length_b   1.000
_cell.length_c   1.000
_cell.angle_alpha   90.00
_cell.angle_beta   90.00
_cell.angle_gamma   90.00
#
_symmetry.space_group_name_H-M   'P 1'
#
loop_
_entity.id
_entity.type
_entity.pdbx_description
1 polymer ?
#
loop_
_entity_poly.entity_id
_entity_poly.type
_entity_poly.pdbx_seq_one_letter_code
_entity_poly.pdbx_strand_id
1 'polypeptide(L)'
;MIGRIYGKLLEKQPPQIVVDTGGVGYEIDVPMQTFYALPPVGETVLLYTHLQVREDAHLLYGFASGEERATFRQLLKVGGIGAKTALGILSAMTADELAQAVAQEDVKRLSSAPGIGKKTAERMVLELRGKLSPLSSAPAGMLLPEQGDNREDMVSTLLALGYSEREARSAVKNIAADTEVGEGVRLALKNLSQ
;
A
#
# COMPACT_ATOMS: atom_id res chain seq x y z
N MET A 1 11.99 -10.54 -4.70
CA MET A 1 10.69 -10.09 -4.15
C MET A 1 9.59 -10.35 -5.18
N ILE A 2 8.43 -10.88 -4.78
CA ILE A 2 7.29 -11.13 -5.66
C ILE A 2 6.31 -9.97 -5.43
N GLY A 3 6.18 -9.08 -6.43
CA GLY A 3 5.38 -7.85 -6.29
C GLY A 3 3.98 -7.92 -6.88
N ARG A 4 3.74 -8.85 -7.81
CA ARG A 4 2.48 -9.08 -8.49
C ARG A 4 2.43 -10.51 -9.03
N ILE A 5 1.26 -11.12 -8.98
CA ILE A 5 0.98 -12.40 -9.62
C ILE A 5 -0.18 -12.24 -10.60
N TYR A 6 -0.01 -12.79 -11.79
CA TYR A 6 -1.03 -12.90 -12.82
C TYR A 6 -1.07 -14.34 -13.31
N GLY A 7 -2.23 -14.99 -13.23
CA GLY A 7 -2.36 -16.37 -13.59
C GLY A 7 -3.77 -16.93 -13.40
N LYS A 8 -3.92 -18.23 -13.55
CA LYS A 8 -5.18 -18.94 -13.44
C LYS A 8 -5.47 -19.32 -11.99
N LEU A 9 -6.64 -18.95 -11.46
CA LEU A 9 -7.08 -19.36 -10.13
C LEU A 9 -7.39 -20.86 -10.14
N LEU A 10 -6.62 -21.68 -9.42
CA LEU A 10 -6.80 -23.11 -9.33
C LEU A 10 -7.66 -23.52 -8.14
N GLU A 11 -7.41 -22.88 -6.98
CA GLU A 11 -8.09 -23.21 -5.74
C GLU A 11 -8.54 -21.91 -5.02
N LYS A 12 -9.69 -22.00 -4.37
CA LYS A 12 -10.30 -20.88 -3.65
C LYS A 12 -10.88 -21.37 -2.32
N GLN A 13 -10.04 -21.42 -1.27
CA GLN A 13 -10.40 -21.84 0.10
C GLN A 13 -9.95 -20.80 1.12
N PRO A 14 -10.89 -20.06 1.75
CA PRO A 14 -10.51 -18.92 2.59
C PRO A 14 -9.66 -19.33 3.81
N PRO A 15 -8.65 -18.54 4.16
CA PRO A 15 -8.21 -17.30 3.50
C PRO A 15 -7.20 -17.52 2.37
N GLN A 16 -6.90 -18.77 2.00
CA GLN A 16 -5.85 -19.14 1.04
C GLN A 16 -6.43 -19.43 -0.34
N ILE A 17 -5.67 -19.09 -1.36
CA ILE A 17 -5.95 -19.41 -2.76
C ILE A 17 -4.69 -19.95 -3.42
N VAL A 18 -4.85 -20.67 -4.55
CA VAL A 18 -3.74 -21.11 -5.39
C VAL A 18 -3.88 -20.52 -6.79
N VAL A 19 -2.83 -19.86 -7.26
CA VAL A 19 -2.77 -19.27 -8.60
C VAL A 19 -1.64 -19.91 -9.39
N ASP A 20 -1.98 -20.51 -10.53
CA ASP A 20 -1.01 -21.06 -11.48
C ASP A 20 -0.46 -19.96 -12.39
N THR A 21 0.87 -19.89 -12.46
CA THR A 21 1.60 -18.99 -13.37
C THR A 21 2.56 -19.81 -14.24
N GLY A 22 2.01 -20.45 -15.27
CA GLY A 22 2.81 -21.22 -16.24
C GLY A 22 3.37 -22.51 -15.67
N GLY A 23 2.60 -23.24 -14.85
CA GLY A 23 2.98 -24.52 -14.25
C GLY A 23 3.54 -24.43 -12.84
N VAL A 24 3.63 -23.22 -12.26
CA VAL A 24 3.98 -23.01 -10.85
C VAL A 24 2.74 -22.51 -10.11
N GLY A 25 2.26 -23.29 -9.13
CA GLY A 25 1.18 -22.90 -8.23
C GLY A 25 1.70 -22.08 -7.05
N TYR A 26 1.21 -20.88 -6.92
CA TYR A 26 1.50 -20.02 -5.76
C TYR A 26 0.36 -20.08 -4.76
N GLU A 27 0.66 -20.50 -3.53
CA GLU A 27 -0.25 -20.39 -2.39
C GLU A 27 -0.21 -18.95 -1.86
N ILE A 28 -1.36 -18.30 -1.75
CA ILE A 28 -1.47 -16.88 -1.41
C ILE A 28 -2.56 -16.69 -0.38
N ASP A 29 -2.21 -16.10 0.76
CA ASP A 29 -3.20 -15.66 1.75
C ASP A 29 -3.78 -14.31 1.33
N VAL A 30 -5.11 -14.19 1.30
CA VAL A 30 -5.80 -12.95 0.89
C VAL A 30 -6.77 -12.48 1.97
N PRO A 31 -6.99 -11.15 2.15
CA PRO A 31 -8.05 -10.65 3.01
C PRO A 31 -9.41 -11.07 2.47
N MET A 32 -10.41 -11.19 3.35
CA MET A 32 -11.76 -11.62 2.95
C MET A 32 -12.40 -10.68 1.92
N GLN A 33 -12.09 -9.39 1.96
CA GLN A 33 -12.54 -8.42 0.94
C GLN A 33 -12.01 -8.79 -0.45
N THR A 34 -10.71 -9.04 -0.57
CA THR A 34 -10.10 -9.53 -1.82
C THR A 34 -10.67 -10.90 -2.20
N PHE A 35 -10.83 -11.82 -1.23
CA PHE A 35 -11.34 -13.17 -1.48
C PHE A 35 -12.72 -13.18 -2.14
N TYR A 36 -13.65 -12.34 -1.66
CA TYR A 36 -14.99 -12.24 -2.23
C TYR A 36 -15.01 -11.58 -3.62
N ALA A 37 -14.06 -10.69 -3.90
CA ALA A 37 -13.91 -10.03 -5.20
C ALA A 37 -13.27 -10.93 -6.27
N LEU A 38 -12.66 -12.06 -5.89
CA LEU A 38 -12.04 -12.98 -6.85
C LEU A 38 -13.08 -13.67 -7.73
N PRO A 39 -12.75 -13.88 -9.02
CA PRO A 39 -13.59 -14.63 -9.94
C PRO A 39 -13.69 -16.13 -9.55
N PRO A 40 -14.53 -16.89 -10.25
CA PRO A 40 -14.59 -18.34 -10.10
C PRO A 40 -13.28 -19.05 -10.39
N VAL A 41 -13.09 -20.23 -9.79
CA VAL A 41 -11.97 -21.13 -10.10
C VAL A 41 -11.94 -21.44 -11.59
N GLY A 42 -10.73 -21.40 -12.16
CA GLY A 42 -10.50 -21.57 -13.60
C GLY A 42 -10.31 -20.28 -14.37
N GLU A 43 -10.72 -19.14 -13.83
CA GLU A 43 -10.53 -17.83 -14.44
C GLU A 43 -9.17 -17.19 -14.08
N THR A 44 -8.81 -16.17 -14.84
CA THR A 44 -7.55 -15.46 -14.65
C THR A 44 -7.70 -14.36 -13.59
N VAL A 45 -6.71 -14.28 -12.71
CA VAL A 45 -6.65 -13.26 -11.66
C VAL A 45 -5.36 -12.46 -11.75
N LEU A 46 -5.42 -11.23 -11.28
CA LEU A 46 -4.27 -10.37 -11.04
C LEU A 46 -4.30 -9.94 -9.58
N LEU A 47 -3.21 -10.20 -8.86
CA LEU A 47 -3.05 -9.81 -7.47
C LEU A 47 -1.76 -9.01 -7.27
N TYR A 48 -1.85 -7.96 -6.47
CA TYR A 48 -0.69 -7.27 -5.92
C TYR A 48 -0.20 -8.02 -4.69
N THR A 49 1.09 -8.35 -4.62
CA THR A 49 1.58 -9.26 -3.60
C THR A 49 2.61 -8.64 -2.66
N HIS A 50 2.68 -9.18 -1.45
CA HIS A 50 3.73 -8.97 -0.47
C HIS A 50 4.32 -10.31 -0.07
N LEU A 51 5.61 -10.50 -0.35
CA LEU A 51 6.37 -11.67 0.08
C LEU A 51 7.00 -11.38 1.45
N GLN A 52 6.69 -12.21 2.43
CA GLN A 52 7.35 -12.25 3.73
C GLN A 52 8.27 -13.47 3.79
N VAL A 53 9.56 -13.23 3.93
CA VAL A 53 10.57 -14.28 4.09
C VAL A 53 10.88 -14.43 5.57
N ARG A 54 10.81 -15.65 6.08
CA ARG A 54 11.22 -16.05 7.42
C ARG A 54 12.23 -17.20 7.31
N GLU A 55 12.87 -17.56 8.40
CA GLU A 55 13.80 -18.68 8.45
C GLU A 55 13.13 -20.02 8.14
N ASP A 56 11.87 -20.16 8.54
CA ASP A 56 11.06 -21.39 8.45
C ASP A 56 10.04 -21.39 7.31
N ALA A 57 9.75 -20.25 6.67
CA ALA A 57 8.71 -20.14 5.65
C ALA A 57 8.85 -18.92 4.73
N HIS A 58 8.39 -19.09 3.50
CA HIS A 58 8.11 -18.00 2.56
C HIS A 58 6.60 -17.85 2.44
N LEU A 59 6.06 -16.75 2.96
CA LEU A 59 4.63 -16.48 2.97
C LEU A 59 4.28 -15.41 1.95
N LEU A 60 3.26 -15.64 1.16
CA LEU A 60 2.80 -14.72 0.13
C LEU A 60 1.40 -14.23 0.46
N TYR A 61 1.25 -12.91 0.52
CA TYR A 61 -0.02 -12.22 0.76
C TYR A 61 -0.47 -11.52 -0.51
N GLY A 62 -1.75 -11.64 -0.87
CA GLY A 62 -2.32 -11.09 -2.10
C GLY A 62 -3.46 -10.11 -1.85
N PHE A 63 -3.55 -9.09 -2.69
CA PHE A 63 -4.48 -7.98 -2.57
C PHE A 63 -5.07 -7.64 -3.93
N ALA A 64 -6.32 -7.18 -3.96
CA ALA A 64 -7.00 -6.78 -5.19
C ALA A 64 -6.41 -5.49 -5.78
N SER A 65 -5.87 -4.61 -4.94
CA SER A 65 -5.29 -3.34 -5.37
C SER A 65 -3.89 -3.08 -4.79
N GLY A 66 -3.17 -2.15 -5.43
CA GLY A 66 -1.88 -1.67 -4.93
C GLY A 66 -2.00 -0.93 -3.60
N GLU A 67 -3.13 -0.30 -3.36
CA GLU A 67 -3.45 0.47 -2.16
C GLU A 67 -3.73 -0.45 -0.96
N GLU A 68 -4.52 -1.52 -1.14
CA GLU A 68 -4.69 -2.54 -0.09
C GLU A 68 -3.32 -3.10 0.33
N ARG A 69 -2.45 -3.41 -0.65
CA ARG A 69 -1.09 -3.86 -0.36
C ARG A 69 -0.27 -2.80 0.37
N ALA A 70 -0.39 -1.52 -0.01
CA ALA A 70 0.31 -0.42 0.66
C ALA A 70 -0.15 -0.28 2.11
N THR A 71 -1.46 -0.34 2.34
CA THR A 71 -2.08 -0.32 3.67
C THR A 71 -1.61 -1.50 4.53
N PHE A 72 -1.59 -2.71 3.97
CA PHE A 72 -1.03 -3.89 4.64
C PHE A 72 0.41 -3.66 5.10
N ARG A 73 1.25 -3.10 4.21
CA ARG A 73 2.66 -2.79 4.53
C ARG A 73 2.81 -1.72 5.62
N GLN A 74 1.89 -0.76 5.70
CA GLN A 74 1.88 0.21 6.79
C GLN A 74 1.46 -0.43 8.10
N LEU A 75 0.46 -1.32 8.09
CA LEU A 75 0.05 -2.09 9.26
C LEU A 75 1.19 -2.92 9.85
N LEU A 76 2.02 -3.54 9.01
CA LEU A 76 3.19 -4.32 9.46
C LEU A 76 4.26 -3.49 10.18
N LYS A 77 4.28 -2.17 9.99
CA LYS A 77 5.21 -1.27 10.69
C LYS A 77 4.73 -0.92 12.10
N VAL A 78 3.46 -1.15 12.41
CA VAL A 78 2.90 -0.86 13.72
C VAL A 78 3.32 -1.93 14.72
N GLY A 79 3.91 -1.50 15.83
CA GLY A 79 4.37 -2.42 16.87
C GLY A 79 3.24 -3.29 17.42
N GLY A 80 3.43 -4.61 17.34
CA GLY A 80 2.46 -5.61 17.80
C GLY A 80 1.46 -6.09 16.73
N ILE A 81 1.58 -5.61 15.48
CA ILE A 81 0.78 -6.10 14.36
C ILE A 81 1.64 -6.97 13.45
N GLY A 82 1.38 -8.28 13.45
CA GLY A 82 1.96 -9.23 12.51
C GLY A 82 1.10 -9.39 11.25
N ALA A 83 1.61 -10.13 10.27
CA ALA A 83 0.94 -10.30 8.99
C ALA A 83 -0.46 -10.93 9.11
N LYS A 84 -0.64 -11.92 9.98
CA LYS A 84 -1.95 -12.53 10.26
C LYS A 84 -2.95 -11.52 10.82
N THR A 85 -2.51 -10.66 11.74
CA THR A 85 -3.34 -9.62 12.33
C THR A 85 -3.67 -8.54 11.30
N ALA A 86 -2.69 -8.12 10.49
CA ALA A 86 -2.90 -7.15 9.40
C ALA A 86 -3.91 -7.69 8.36
N LEU A 87 -3.82 -8.97 8.00
CA LEU A 87 -4.78 -9.63 7.12
C LEU A 87 -6.19 -9.65 7.74
N GLY A 88 -6.29 -9.93 9.04
CA GLY A 88 -7.54 -9.90 9.81
C GLY A 88 -8.18 -8.51 9.83
N ILE A 89 -7.37 -7.45 10.00
CA ILE A 89 -7.85 -6.06 9.95
C ILE A 89 -8.45 -5.75 8.57
N LEU A 90 -7.72 -6.05 7.48
CA LEU A 90 -8.19 -5.82 6.11
C LEU A 90 -9.33 -6.77 5.67
N SER A 91 -9.58 -7.83 6.45
CA SER A 91 -10.77 -8.67 6.29
C SER A 91 -12.00 -8.09 6.99
N ALA A 92 -11.79 -7.35 8.09
CA ALA A 92 -12.87 -6.75 8.89
C ALA A 92 -13.29 -5.36 8.39
N MET A 93 -12.38 -4.62 7.77
CA MET A 93 -12.63 -3.27 7.24
C MET A 93 -11.80 -3.02 5.98
N THR A 94 -12.32 -2.20 5.07
CA THR A 94 -11.61 -1.78 3.87
C THR A 94 -10.45 -0.84 4.20
N ALA A 95 -9.53 -0.64 3.25
CA ALA A 95 -8.42 0.31 3.42
C ALA A 95 -8.93 1.74 3.69
N ASP A 96 -10.03 2.15 3.04
CA ASP A 96 -10.68 3.45 3.25
C ASP A 96 -11.29 3.58 4.64
N GLU A 97 -12.02 2.55 5.08
CA GLU A 97 -12.61 2.53 6.42
C GLU A 97 -11.54 2.58 7.51
N LEU A 98 -10.42 1.89 7.29
CA LEU A 98 -9.27 1.94 8.20
C LEU A 98 -8.66 3.36 8.22
N ALA A 99 -8.45 3.98 7.05
CA ALA A 99 -7.92 5.33 6.95
C ALA A 99 -8.83 6.35 7.66
N GLN A 100 -10.16 6.23 7.47
CA GLN A 100 -11.14 7.08 8.16
C GLN A 100 -11.12 6.85 9.68
N ALA A 101 -11.09 5.60 10.16
CA ALA A 101 -11.06 5.30 11.58
C ALA A 101 -9.78 5.86 12.24
N VAL A 102 -8.63 5.79 11.56
CA VAL A 102 -7.37 6.39 12.02
C VAL A 102 -7.45 7.92 12.03
N ALA A 103 -8.00 8.54 10.98
CA ALA A 103 -8.14 10.00 10.90
C ALA A 103 -9.10 10.56 11.95
N GLN A 104 -10.15 9.82 12.30
CA GLN A 104 -11.14 10.18 13.31
C GLN A 104 -10.72 9.74 14.73
N GLU A 105 -9.58 9.10 14.89
CA GLU A 105 -9.08 8.55 16.16
C GLU A 105 -10.09 7.56 16.81
N ASP A 106 -10.87 6.85 15.98
CA ASP A 106 -11.90 5.94 16.45
C ASP A 106 -11.30 4.61 16.93
N VAL A 107 -10.73 4.65 18.14
CA VAL A 107 -10.14 3.50 18.83
C VAL A 107 -11.14 2.35 19.00
N LYS A 108 -12.43 2.66 19.15
CA LYS A 108 -13.48 1.65 19.33
C LYS A 108 -13.67 0.83 18.04
N ARG A 109 -13.78 1.51 16.90
CA ARG A 109 -13.89 0.88 15.59
C ARG A 109 -12.64 0.05 15.28
N LEU A 110 -11.45 0.57 15.53
CA LEU A 110 -10.19 -0.15 15.33
C LEU A 110 -10.09 -1.40 16.23
N SER A 111 -10.56 -1.30 17.47
CA SER A 111 -10.55 -2.45 18.42
C SER A 111 -11.57 -3.53 18.08
N SER A 112 -12.51 -3.30 17.16
CA SER A 112 -13.45 -4.32 16.69
C SER A 112 -12.80 -5.33 15.73
N ALA A 113 -11.64 -5.02 15.19
CA ALA A 113 -10.90 -5.94 14.33
C ALA A 113 -10.31 -7.12 15.15
N PRO A 114 -10.32 -8.34 14.57
CA PRO A 114 -9.79 -9.52 15.24
C PRO A 114 -8.32 -9.35 15.68
N GLY A 115 -8.02 -9.64 16.94
CA GLY A 115 -6.67 -9.57 17.50
C GLY A 115 -6.19 -8.15 17.85
N ILE A 116 -7.06 -7.14 17.77
CA ILE A 116 -6.73 -5.76 18.13
C ILE A 116 -7.36 -5.39 19.47
N GLY A 117 -6.50 -5.22 20.48
CA GLY A 117 -6.88 -4.64 21.76
C GLY A 117 -6.79 -3.12 21.77
N LYS A 118 -7.37 -2.49 22.82
CA LYS A 118 -7.37 -1.03 22.99
C LYS A 118 -5.98 -0.40 22.83
N LYS A 119 -4.95 -0.95 23.48
CA LYS A 119 -3.57 -0.44 23.39
C LYS A 119 -3.01 -0.49 21.96
N THR A 120 -3.31 -1.56 21.21
CA THR A 120 -2.88 -1.70 19.82
C THR A 120 -3.63 -0.71 18.93
N ALA A 121 -4.93 -0.52 19.15
CA ALA A 121 -5.73 0.47 18.42
C ALA A 121 -5.24 1.90 18.65
N GLU A 122 -4.93 2.28 19.89
CA GLU A 122 -4.32 3.59 20.22
C GLU A 122 -2.97 3.78 19.51
N ARG A 123 -2.15 2.73 19.47
CA ARG A 123 -0.87 2.74 18.74
C ARG A 123 -1.08 2.89 17.22
N MET A 124 -2.07 2.18 16.66
CA MET A 124 -2.43 2.33 15.24
C MET A 124 -2.77 3.78 14.90
N VAL A 125 -3.56 4.46 15.72
CA VAL A 125 -3.88 5.88 15.53
C VAL A 125 -2.60 6.71 15.49
N LEU A 126 -1.70 6.54 16.45
CA LEU A 126 -0.46 7.33 16.53
C LEU A 126 0.50 7.05 15.36
N GLU A 127 0.71 5.77 15.02
CA GLU A 127 1.73 5.38 14.04
C GLU A 127 1.26 5.47 12.59
N LEU A 128 -0.05 5.38 12.32
CA LEU A 128 -0.63 5.44 10.97
C LEU A 128 -1.17 6.82 10.57
N ARG A 129 -1.25 7.75 11.51
CA ARG A 129 -1.71 9.12 11.24
C ARG A 129 -0.89 9.76 10.13
N GLY A 130 -1.57 10.26 9.09
CA GLY A 130 -0.93 10.88 7.91
C GLY A 130 -0.20 9.91 6.96
N LYS A 131 -0.22 8.59 7.24
CA LYS A 131 0.40 7.57 6.39
C LYS A 131 -0.60 6.76 5.57
N LEU A 132 -1.88 6.86 5.88
CA LEU A 132 -2.98 6.27 5.14
C LEU A 132 -3.74 7.41 4.45
N SER A 133 -3.76 7.40 3.12
CA SER A 133 -4.59 8.34 2.35
C SER A 133 -5.94 7.69 2.10
N PRO A 134 -7.07 8.38 2.43
CA PRO A 134 -8.38 7.89 2.03
C PRO A 134 -8.48 7.97 0.51
N LEU A 135 -8.94 6.89 -0.13
CA LEU A 135 -9.11 6.76 -1.57
C LEU A 135 -10.19 7.68 -2.17
N SER A 136 -10.95 8.40 -1.35
CA SER A 136 -12.11 9.17 -1.78
C SER A 136 -11.79 10.45 -2.56
N SER A 137 -10.57 10.65 -3.05
CA SER A 137 -10.22 11.85 -3.82
C SER A 137 -9.55 11.60 -5.19
N ALA A 138 -9.55 10.36 -5.69
CA ALA A 138 -9.16 10.14 -7.09
C ALA A 138 -10.32 9.47 -7.85
N PRO A 139 -11.02 10.16 -8.76
CA PRO A 139 -11.94 9.52 -9.68
C PRO A 139 -11.15 8.53 -10.54
N ALA A 140 -11.59 7.26 -10.54
CA ALA A 140 -11.11 6.26 -11.48
C ALA A 140 -11.43 6.74 -12.92
N GLY A 141 -10.40 7.09 -13.65
CA GLY A 141 -10.50 7.50 -15.04
C GLY A 141 -10.25 8.99 -15.23
N MET A 142 -9.00 9.32 -15.41
CA MET A 142 -8.47 10.28 -16.35
C MET A 142 -7.04 10.62 -15.95
N LEU A 143 -6.08 9.90 -16.52
CA LEU A 143 -4.74 10.45 -16.74
C LEU A 143 -4.88 11.50 -17.86
N LEU A 144 -5.45 12.64 -17.53
CA LEU A 144 -5.13 13.89 -18.21
C LEU A 144 -4.06 14.56 -17.36
N PRO A 145 -2.97 15.04 -17.96
CA PRO A 145 -2.03 15.87 -17.22
C PRO A 145 -2.77 17.17 -16.88
N GLU A 146 -3.30 17.29 -15.68
CA GLU A 146 -3.55 18.61 -15.13
C GLU A 146 -2.18 19.29 -15.11
N GLN A 147 -2.13 20.48 -15.69
CA GLN A 147 -1.02 21.42 -15.52
C GLN A 147 -0.97 21.85 -14.05
N GLY A 148 -0.58 20.92 -13.22
CA GLY A 148 -0.31 21.10 -11.79
C GLY A 148 1.16 21.45 -11.61
N ASP A 149 1.46 22.13 -10.55
CA ASP A 149 2.81 22.50 -10.15
C ASP A 149 3.68 21.23 -10.02
N ASN A 150 4.49 20.92 -11.04
CA ASN A 150 5.37 19.74 -11.11
C ASN A 150 6.39 19.68 -9.96
N ARG A 151 6.47 20.74 -9.14
CA ARG A 151 7.37 20.80 -7.99
C ARG A 151 7.03 19.79 -6.91
N GLU A 152 5.74 19.50 -6.66
CA GLU A 152 5.36 18.48 -5.67
C GLU A 152 5.79 17.06 -6.13
N ASP A 153 5.71 16.77 -7.42
CA ASP A 153 6.19 15.51 -8.00
C ASP A 153 7.72 15.41 -7.94
N MET A 154 8.44 16.52 -8.18
CA MET A 154 9.88 16.61 -8.00
C MET A 154 10.28 16.36 -6.53
N VAL A 155 9.57 16.98 -5.57
CA VAL A 155 9.82 16.76 -4.13
C VAL A 155 9.56 15.31 -3.77
N SER A 156 8.44 14.72 -4.20
CA SER A 156 8.12 13.30 -3.97
C SER A 156 9.20 12.37 -4.51
N THR A 157 9.74 12.67 -5.68
CA THR A 157 10.83 11.90 -6.29
C THR A 157 12.12 12.01 -5.47
N LEU A 158 12.48 13.19 -5.00
CA LEU A 158 13.67 13.40 -4.15
C LEU A 158 13.54 12.69 -2.80
N LEU A 159 12.35 12.69 -2.20
CA LEU A 159 12.06 11.91 -0.98
C LEU A 159 12.25 10.41 -1.22
N ALA A 160 11.78 9.90 -2.38
CA ALA A 160 11.98 8.50 -2.77
C ALA A 160 13.45 8.14 -2.99
N LEU A 161 14.28 9.10 -3.37
CA LEU A 161 15.74 8.96 -3.50
C LEU A 161 16.48 9.07 -2.14
N GLY A 162 15.76 9.34 -1.04
CA GLY A 162 16.31 9.34 0.31
C GLY A 162 16.72 10.70 0.86
N TYR A 163 16.45 11.80 0.16
CA TYR A 163 16.66 13.15 0.68
C TYR A 163 15.57 13.51 1.70
N SER A 164 15.90 14.36 2.66
CA SER A 164 14.93 14.88 3.62
C SER A 164 13.95 15.85 2.94
N GLU A 165 12.75 15.99 3.51
CA GLU A 165 11.73 16.92 2.98
C GLU A 165 12.26 18.36 2.90
N ARG A 166 13.04 18.79 3.89
CA ARG A 166 13.65 20.12 3.91
C ARG A 166 14.63 20.33 2.76
N GLU A 167 15.48 19.35 2.48
CA GLU A 167 16.45 19.39 1.37
C GLU A 167 15.72 19.36 0.02
N ALA A 168 14.74 18.47 -0.15
CA ALA A 168 13.96 18.34 -1.37
C ALA A 168 13.22 19.65 -1.70
N ARG A 169 12.49 20.23 -0.75
CA ARG A 169 11.78 21.51 -0.94
C ARG A 169 12.74 22.67 -1.22
N SER A 170 13.89 22.71 -0.56
CA SER A 170 14.91 23.73 -0.80
C SER A 170 15.50 23.64 -2.21
N ALA A 171 15.80 22.43 -2.68
CA ALA A 171 16.39 22.18 -3.98
C ALA A 171 15.46 22.53 -5.17
N VAL A 172 14.14 22.34 -4.96
CA VAL A 172 13.09 22.55 -5.96
C VAL A 172 12.60 24.02 -5.98
N LYS A 173 12.84 24.79 -4.95
CA LYS A 173 12.29 26.15 -4.74
C LYS A 173 12.48 27.10 -5.92
N ASN A 174 13.64 27.04 -6.57
CA ASN A 174 14.01 27.93 -7.68
C ASN A 174 13.77 27.32 -9.07
N ILE A 175 13.13 26.15 -9.15
CA ILE A 175 12.80 25.49 -10.41
C ILE A 175 11.40 25.96 -10.84
N ALA A 176 11.22 26.24 -12.13
CA ALA A 176 9.92 26.67 -12.64
C ALA A 176 8.87 25.54 -12.47
N ALA A 177 7.63 25.92 -12.15
CA ALA A 177 6.56 24.98 -11.84
C ALA A 177 6.14 24.12 -13.04
N ASP A 178 6.37 24.61 -14.26
CA ASP A 178 6.09 23.98 -15.53
C ASP A 178 7.25 23.15 -16.08
N THR A 179 8.39 23.10 -15.37
CA THR A 179 9.54 22.27 -15.75
C THR A 179 9.12 20.79 -15.70
N GLU A 180 9.50 20.03 -16.73
CA GLU A 180 9.28 18.58 -16.74
C GLU A 180 9.93 17.94 -15.51
N VAL A 181 9.21 17.01 -14.86
CA VAL A 181 9.62 16.42 -13.57
C VAL A 181 11.03 15.81 -13.63
N GLY A 182 11.35 15.08 -14.72
CA GLY A 182 12.67 14.47 -14.90
C GLY A 182 13.80 15.48 -14.99
N GLU A 183 13.61 16.59 -15.72
CA GLU A 183 14.58 17.66 -15.80
C GLU A 183 14.69 18.45 -14.50
N GLY A 184 13.56 18.72 -13.86
CA GLY A 184 13.50 19.39 -12.57
C GLY A 184 14.23 18.60 -11.46
N VAL A 185 14.04 17.30 -11.39
CA VAL A 185 14.77 16.43 -10.44
C VAL A 185 16.28 16.47 -10.72
N ARG A 186 16.70 16.45 -11.98
CA ARG A 186 18.13 16.55 -12.35
C ARG A 186 18.73 17.88 -11.91
N LEU A 187 18.02 18.98 -12.08
CA LEU A 187 18.45 20.30 -11.62
C LEU A 187 18.51 20.39 -10.10
N ALA A 188 17.49 19.84 -9.41
CA ALA A 188 17.45 19.79 -7.96
C ALA A 188 18.64 18.97 -7.37
N LEU A 189 18.96 17.82 -7.95
CA LEU A 189 20.12 17.02 -7.55
C LEU A 189 21.45 17.78 -7.72
N LYS A 190 21.57 18.59 -8.79
CA LYS A 190 22.74 19.45 -8.97
C LYS A 190 22.84 20.55 -7.90
N ASN A 191 21.70 21.10 -7.46
CA ASN A 191 21.64 22.09 -6.38
C ASN A 191 22.01 21.48 -5.02
N LEU A 192 21.73 20.18 -4.81
CA LEU A 192 22.04 19.45 -3.56
C LEU A 192 23.51 18.99 -3.50
N SER A 193 24.21 18.97 -4.62
CA SER A 193 25.62 18.52 -4.69
C SER A 193 26.64 19.69 -4.59
N GLN A 194 26.16 20.91 -4.39
CA GLN A 194 26.98 22.10 -4.12
C GLN A 194 26.94 22.46 -2.64
#